data_082d71cf5295bbda9f4046ddd7a20e24
#
_entry.id   082d71cf5295bbda9f4046ddd7a20e24
#
_cell.length_a   1.000
_cell.length_b   1.000
_cell.length_c   1.000
_cell.angle_alpha   90.00
_cell.angle_beta   90.00
_cell.angle_gamma   90.00
#
_symmetry.space_group_name_H-M   'P 1'
#
loop_
_entity.id
_entity.type
_entity.pdbx_description
1 polymer ?
#
loop_
_entity_poly.entity_id
_entity_poly.type
_entity_poly.pdbx_seq_one_letter_code
_entity_poly.pdbx_strand_id
1 'polypeptide(L)'
;MKKHKDILLVSASAMPYTIDRLKSLNGNANCLTIAKCENPYIEIQNAQLITHDDLEIIFPDKSFDEISRPLRMVKVFLALVRRKERNIIIGMGGNIRPFHLDIFFAAIILRLFRKNILIMFNTNFLDRERSLIIELAKTFFLLPYKGALCSGPSAAAYIKFLGFKKKKVTNYGFNTINHLRFKDSNHQVNAEKNYFLFVGRMDSKKNIIFLLNVYAEYCNKLGKLALPFHLIGDGPELENYKKLAQDLDLHSVFFAGTQSDIAIAKELSGARALLIPSIYEEWGIVVNEAISLSVPVIVSEHVRAREAIVRQFVNGLIVEPNNQEGWIKSMEIITIDDGFHKKLVEGTRRFKKLSGVESFKKAVDYLVVNTN
;
A
#
# COMPACT_ATOMS: atom_id res chain seq x y z
N MET A 1 12.64 -20.61 27.84
CA MET A 1 12.66 -21.26 26.50
C MET A 1 11.99 -20.32 25.49
N LYS A 2 12.72 -19.81 24.47
CA LYS A 2 12.08 -19.02 23.37
C LYS A 2 11.11 -19.95 22.64
N LYS A 3 9.84 -19.55 22.56
CA LYS A 3 8.78 -20.28 21.86
C LYS A 3 9.21 -20.47 20.40
N HIS A 4 9.18 -21.68 19.87
CA HIS A 4 9.54 -21.93 18.46
C HIS A 4 8.54 -21.23 17.56
N LYS A 5 9.02 -20.30 16.72
CA LYS A 5 8.19 -19.56 15.78
C LYS A 5 8.05 -20.37 14.50
N ASP A 6 6.83 -20.44 13.98
CA ASP A 6 6.50 -21.31 12.84
C ASP A 6 6.48 -20.55 11.50
N ILE A 7 6.47 -19.21 11.53
CA ILE A 7 6.34 -18.35 10.34
C ILE A 7 7.60 -17.50 10.15
N LEU A 8 8.12 -17.43 8.93
CA LEU A 8 9.11 -16.47 8.50
C LEU A 8 8.52 -15.54 7.44
N LEU A 9 8.51 -14.24 7.71
CA LEU A 9 8.24 -13.21 6.71
C LEU A 9 9.56 -12.81 6.05
N VAL A 10 9.61 -12.77 4.71
CA VAL A 10 10.78 -12.33 3.95
C VAL A 10 10.41 -11.08 3.16
N SER A 11 11.19 -10.00 3.32
CA SER A 11 10.94 -8.70 2.68
C SER A 11 12.22 -8.13 2.08
N ALA A 12 12.11 -7.26 1.08
CA ALA A 12 13.26 -6.53 0.52
C ALA A 12 13.86 -5.57 1.54
N SER A 13 13.01 -4.87 2.28
CA SER A 13 13.42 -3.90 3.31
C SER A 13 12.45 -3.86 4.48
N ALA A 14 12.91 -3.34 5.62
CA ALA A 14 12.13 -3.20 6.85
C ALA A 14 11.25 -1.94 6.81
N MET A 15 10.17 -1.97 6.06
CA MET A 15 9.18 -0.88 6.02
C MET A 15 8.26 -0.92 7.26
N PRO A 16 7.72 0.23 7.73
CA PRO A 16 6.82 0.28 8.90
C PRO A 16 5.66 -0.71 8.84
N TYR A 17 5.03 -0.84 7.68
CA TYR A 17 3.94 -1.82 7.47
C TYR A 17 4.43 -3.29 7.51
N THR A 18 5.72 -3.56 7.25
CA THR A 18 6.30 -4.91 7.43
C THR A 18 6.37 -5.27 8.91
N ILE A 19 6.75 -4.31 9.74
CA ILE A 19 6.81 -4.47 11.21
C ILE A 19 5.40 -4.61 11.79
N ASP A 20 4.45 -3.82 11.31
CA ASP A 20 3.05 -3.93 11.72
C ASP A 20 2.47 -5.31 11.41
N ARG A 21 2.79 -5.87 10.24
CA ARG A 21 2.42 -7.24 9.87
C ARG A 21 3.07 -8.28 10.78
N LEU A 22 4.37 -8.11 11.07
CA LEU A 22 5.08 -9.00 11.98
C LEU A 22 4.43 -9.01 13.37
N LYS A 23 4.17 -7.84 13.94
CA LYS A 23 3.50 -7.69 15.24
C LYS A 23 2.11 -8.33 15.27
N SER A 24 1.35 -8.26 14.15
CA SER A 24 0.01 -8.82 14.06
C SER A 24 -0.04 -10.36 14.17
N LEU A 25 1.08 -11.03 13.94
CA LEU A 25 1.20 -12.50 14.08
C LEU A 25 1.47 -12.96 15.52
N ASN A 26 1.32 -12.07 16.50
CA ASN A 26 1.31 -12.39 17.94
C ASN A 26 2.55 -13.17 18.41
N GLY A 27 3.73 -12.80 17.95
CA GLY A 27 4.99 -13.43 18.35
C GLY A 27 5.23 -14.82 17.74
N ASN A 28 4.39 -15.28 16.80
CA ASN A 28 4.57 -16.56 16.11
C ASN A 28 5.38 -16.43 14.80
N ALA A 29 5.99 -15.29 14.54
CA ALA A 29 6.73 -15.05 13.33
C ALA A 29 8.08 -14.39 13.59
N ASN A 30 9.06 -14.71 12.71
CA ASN A 30 10.29 -13.96 12.51
C ASN A 30 10.18 -13.17 11.21
N CYS A 31 10.97 -12.10 11.07
CA CYS A 31 11.11 -11.35 9.83
C CYS A 31 12.57 -11.31 9.39
N LEU A 32 12.80 -11.62 8.12
CA LEU A 32 14.08 -11.50 7.47
C LEU A 32 13.97 -10.43 6.39
N THR A 33 14.72 -9.35 6.52
CA THR A 33 14.82 -8.34 5.47
C THR A 33 16.19 -8.40 4.80
N ILE A 34 16.22 -8.09 3.50
CA ILE A 34 17.47 -8.18 2.73
C ILE A 34 18.32 -6.94 3.00
N ALA A 35 17.74 -5.76 2.95
CA ALA A 35 18.46 -4.50 2.99
C ALA A 35 17.83 -3.50 3.98
N LYS A 36 18.59 -2.45 4.27
CA LYS A 36 18.11 -1.26 4.96
C LYS A 36 16.97 -0.58 4.19
N CYS A 37 16.09 0.10 4.89
CA CYS A 37 15.07 0.93 4.28
C CYS A 37 15.68 2.25 3.80
N GLU A 38 15.46 2.62 2.54
CA GLU A 38 16.04 3.82 1.91
C GLU A 38 15.28 5.12 2.20
N ASN A 39 14.11 5.04 2.84
CA ASN A 39 13.32 6.24 3.04
C ASN A 39 13.82 7.00 4.28
N PRO A 40 14.46 8.17 4.12
CA PRO A 40 15.01 8.94 5.24
C PRO A 40 13.97 9.35 6.28
N TYR A 41 12.70 9.53 5.87
CA TYR A 41 11.59 9.84 6.79
C TYR A 41 11.21 8.65 7.66
N ILE A 42 11.46 7.45 7.17
CA ILE A 42 11.26 6.20 7.90
C ILE A 42 12.45 5.94 8.84
N GLU A 43 13.65 6.40 8.50
CA GLU A 43 14.85 6.24 9.36
C GLU A 43 14.71 6.96 10.70
N ILE A 44 14.18 8.17 10.71
CA ILE A 44 13.97 8.95 11.95
C ILE A 44 12.98 8.27 12.89
N GLN A 45 11.96 7.61 12.33
CA GLN A 45 10.97 6.84 13.12
C GLN A 45 11.44 5.40 13.42
N ASN A 46 12.30 4.82 12.58
CA ASN A 46 12.79 3.45 12.70
C ASN A 46 13.92 3.28 13.70
N ALA A 47 14.60 4.33 14.15
CA ALA A 47 15.60 4.20 15.22
C ALA A 47 15.01 3.51 16.48
N GLN A 48 13.69 3.66 16.71
CA GLN A 48 12.95 2.95 17.76
C GLN A 48 12.31 1.63 17.30
N LEU A 49 12.22 1.38 15.99
CA LEU A 49 11.55 0.19 15.41
C LEU A 49 12.53 -0.92 15.03
N ILE A 50 13.83 -0.59 14.82
CA ILE A 50 14.88 -1.55 14.39
C ILE A 50 15.26 -2.55 15.48
N THR A 51 14.91 -2.30 16.74
CA THR A 51 15.21 -3.18 17.88
C THR A 51 14.16 -4.27 18.14
N HIS A 52 13.41 -4.71 17.12
CA HIS A 52 12.50 -5.83 17.33
C HIS A 52 13.31 -7.14 17.30
N ASP A 53 13.34 -7.89 18.41
CA ASP A 53 14.07 -9.17 18.57
C ASP A 53 13.79 -10.21 17.47
N ASP A 54 12.72 -10.01 16.72
CA ASP A 54 12.23 -10.92 15.70
C ASP A 54 12.57 -10.46 14.26
N LEU A 55 13.28 -9.33 14.12
CA LEU A 55 13.71 -8.78 12.84
C LEU A 55 15.21 -9.00 12.63
N GLU A 56 15.57 -9.64 11.53
CA GLU A 56 16.96 -9.79 11.07
C GLU A 56 17.13 -9.09 9.73
N ILE A 57 18.22 -8.34 9.57
CA ILE A 57 18.57 -7.64 8.32
C ILE A 57 19.90 -8.22 7.80
N ILE A 58 19.91 -8.73 6.57
CA ILE A 58 21.11 -9.38 5.98
C ILE A 58 22.19 -8.34 5.67
N PHE A 59 21.80 -7.15 5.20
CA PHE A 59 22.68 -6.04 4.87
C PHE A 59 22.20 -4.76 5.55
N PRO A 60 22.53 -4.57 6.85
CA PRO A 60 21.99 -3.45 7.63
C PRO A 60 22.49 -2.08 7.18
N ASP A 61 23.67 -2.02 6.54
CA ASP A 61 24.33 -0.77 6.16
C ASP A 61 24.14 -0.40 4.68
N LYS A 62 23.39 -1.23 3.92
CA LYS A 62 23.23 -1.08 2.47
C LYS A 62 21.78 -1.00 2.07
N SER A 63 21.48 -0.16 1.10
CA SER A 63 20.24 -0.18 0.37
C SER A 63 20.18 -1.39 -0.59
N PHE A 64 18.97 -1.76 -1.03
CA PHE A 64 18.79 -2.94 -1.88
C PHE A 64 19.54 -2.81 -3.23
N ASP A 65 19.58 -1.61 -3.80
CA ASP A 65 20.21 -1.35 -5.10
C ASP A 65 21.75 -1.26 -5.03
N GLU A 66 22.32 -0.97 -3.85
CA GLU A 66 23.76 -0.96 -3.60
C GLU A 66 24.38 -2.36 -3.46
N ILE A 67 23.55 -3.40 -3.30
CA ILE A 67 24.03 -4.76 -3.09
C ILE A 67 24.27 -5.44 -4.45
N SER A 68 25.52 -5.83 -4.72
CA SER A 68 25.84 -6.59 -5.94
C SER A 68 25.04 -7.89 -6.01
N ARG A 69 24.53 -8.22 -7.20
CA ARG A 69 23.66 -9.40 -7.41
C ARG A 69 24.27 -10.71 -6.93
N PRO A 70 25.57 -11.03 -7.23
CA PRO A 70 26.18 -12.30 -6.78
C PRO A 70 26.24 -12.40 -5.24
N LEU A 71 26.66 -11.31 -4.57
CA LEU A 71 26.76 -11.28 -3.11
C LEU A 71 25.37 -11.46 -2.46
N ARG A 72 24.36 -10.80 -3.00
CA ARG A 72 22.96 -10.93 -2.55
C ARG A 72 22.48 -12.36 -2.73
N MET A 73 22.71 -12.97 -3.92
CA MET A 73 22.34 -14.37 -4.17
C MET A 73 22.89 -15.31 -3.11
N VAL A 74 24.17 -15.26 -2.86
CA VAL A 74 24.83 -16.19 -1.89
C VAL A 74 24.29 -15.95 -0.48
N LYS A 75 24.29 -14.71 0.01
CA LYS A 75 23.90 -14.43 1.40
C LYS A 75 22.40 -14.67 1.66
N VAL A 76 21.52 -14.25 0.75
CA VAL A 76 20.06 -14.49 0.89
C VAL A 76 19.76 -15.99 0.82
N PHE A 77 20.38 -16.70 -0.12
CA PHE A 77 20.25 -18.15 -0.23
C PHE A 77 20.65 -18.85 1.07
N LEU A 78 21.86 -18.57 1.60
CA LEU A 78 22.35 -19.17 2.84
C LEU A 78 21.46 -18.80 4.05
N ALA A 79 21.00 -17.56 4.13
CA ALA A 79 20.12 -17.12 5.18
C ALA A 79 18.79 -17.88 5.16
N LEU A 80 18.20 -18.10 3.99
CA LEU A 80 16.92 -18.79 3.84
C LEU A 80 17.02 -20.30 4.10
N VAL A 81 18.07 -20.96 3.57
CA VAL A 81 18.24 -22.42 3.72
C VAL A 81 18.47 -22.83 5.18
N ARG A 82 19.10 -21.97 5.98
CA ARG A 82 19.33 -22.22 7.41
C ARG A 82 18.08 -22.07 8.30
N ARG A 83 16.95 -21.58 7.76
CA ARG A 83 15.75 -21.30 8.55
C ARG A 83 15.05 -22.57 9.01
N LYS A 84 14.59 -22.52 10.28
CA LYS A 84 13.87 -23.63 10.92
C LYS A 84 12.35 -23.50 10.77
N GLU A 85 11.84 -22.30 10.54
CA GLU A 85 10.41 -22.03 10.38
C GLU A 85 9.82 -22.90 9.27
N ARG A 86 8.61 -23.43 9.51
CA ARG A 86 7.93 -24.32 8.55
C ARG A 86 7.28 -23.52 7.41
N ASN A 87 6.69 -22.39 7.73
CA ASN A 87 5.94 -21.54 6.80
C ASN A 87 6.77 -20.31 6.43
N ILE A 88 7.11 -20.14 5.17
CA ILE A 88 7.93 -19.04 4.67
C ILE A 88 7.09 -18.22 3.70
N ILE A 89 6.84 -16.95 4.03
CA ILE A 89 6.03 -16.01 3.25
C ILE A 89 6.97 -14.99 2.61
N ILE A 90 7.10 -15.01 1.31
CA ILE A 90 8.04 -14.17 0.55
C ILE A 90 7.32 -12.96 -0.05
N GLY A 91 7.69 -11.78 0.42
CA GLY A 91 7.15 -10.50 -0.01
C GLY A 91 8.24 -9.60 -0.61
N MET A 92 8.58 -9.81 -1.87
CA MET A 92 9.62 -9.06 -2.59
C MET A 92 9.03 -7.97 -3.49
N GLY A 93 8.11 -7.17 -2.96
CA GLY A 93 7.52 -6.03 -3.68
C GLY A 93 7.06 -6.38 -5.09
N GLY A 94 5.86 -6.84 -5.27
CA GLY A 94 5.04 -6.99 -6.48
C GLY A 94 5.64 -7.42 -7.80
N ASN A 95 6.92 -7.22 -8.00
CA ASN A 95 7.62 -7.50 -9.24
C ASN A 95 8.38 -8.82 -9.12
N ILE A 96 7.76 -9.91 -9.56
CA ILE A 96 8.54 -11.10 -9.95
C ILE A 96 9.34 -10.68 -11.19
N ARG A 97 10.48 -10.04 -10.93
CA ARG A 97 11.48 -9.87 -11.97
C ARG A 97 12.19 -11.22 -12.09
N PRO A 98 12.48 -11.70 -13.32
CA PRO A 98 13.25 -12.93 -13.53
C PRO A 98 14.66 -12.90 -12.91
N PHE A 99 14.98 -11.89 -12.12
CA PHE A 99 16.28 -11.60 -11.53
C PHE A 99 16.40 -11.93 -10.04
N HIS A 100 15.32 -12.42 -9.40
CA HIS A 100 15.39 -12.96 -8.04
C HIS A 100 15.68 -14.46 -8.04
N LEU A 101 16.70 -14.85 -8.83
CA LEU A 101 17.16 -16.24 -8.92
C LEU A 101 17.56 -16.80 -7.55
N ASP A 102 18.14 -15.95 -6.70
CA ASP A 102 18.47 -16.23 -5.30
C ASP A 102 17.27 -16.82 -4.53
N ILE A 103 16.15 -16.14 -4.60
CA ILE A 103 14.92 -16.55 -3.91
C ILE A 103 14.31 -17.77 -4.58
N PHE A 104 14.33 -17.84 -5.91
CA PHE A 104 13.78 -18.98 -6.64
C PHE A 104 14.51 -20.28 -6.29
N PHE A 105 15.86 -20.31 -6.36
CA PHE A 105 16.61 -21.49 -5.99
C PHE A 105 16.48 -21.84 -4.51
N ALA A 106 16.49 -20.84 -3.62
CA ALA A 106 16.22 -21.08 -2.21
C ALA A 106 14.83 -21.68 -1.99
N ALA A 107 13.81 -21.17 -2.68
CA ALA A 107 12.44 -21.69 -2.58
C ALA A 107 12.34 -23.15 -3.07
N ILE A 108 13.03 -23.53 -4.17
CA ILE A 108 13.07 -24.91 -4.63
C ILE A 108 13.67 -25.81 -3.55
N ILE A 109 14.85 -25.47 -3.02
CA ILE A 109 15.52 -26.28 -1.99
C ILE A 109 14.67 -26.37 -0.74
N LEU A 110 14.11 -25.28 -0.25
CA LEU A 110 13.23 -25.29 0.90
C LEU A 110 11.98 -26.19 0.67
N ARG A 111 11.50 -26.26 -0.58
CA ARG A 111 10.41 -27.20 -0.94
C ARG A 111 10.85 -28.66 -0.85
N LEU A 112 12.08 -28.98 -1.25
CA LEU A 112 12.65 -30.33 -1.06
C LEU A 112 12.73 -30.71 0.43
N PHE A 113 13.00 -29.75 1.32
CA PHE A 113 12.93 -29.91 2.77
C PHE A 113 11.50 -29.83 3.33
N ARG A 114 10.47 -29.99 2.50
CA ARG A 114 9.05 -29.98 2.87
C ARG A 114 8.55 -28.68 3.54
N LYS A 115 9.25 -27.56 3.34
CA LYS A 115 8.79 -26.26 3.81
C LYS A 115 7.56 -25.80 3.01
N ASN A 116 6.69 -25.06 3.67
CA ASN A 116 5.53 -24.42 3.05
C ASN A 116 5.91 -23.02 2.58
N ILE A 117 6.06 -22.83 1.27
CA ILE A 117 6.49 -21.56 0.67
C ILE A 117 5.28 -20.85 0.08
N LEU A 118 5.02 -19.64 0.57
CA LEU A 118 3.93 -18.76 0.16
C LEU A 118 4.50 -17.48 -0.45
N ILE A 119 3.78 -16.85 -1.36
CA ILE A 119 4.18 -15.59 -1.97
C ILE A 119 3.18 -14.47 -1.63
N MET A 120 3.68 -13.28 -1.32
CA MET A 120 2.91 -12.05 -1.31
C MET A 120 2.94 -11.44 -2.72
N PHE A 121 1.77 -11.19 -3.31
CA PHE A 121 1.65 -10.90 -4.72
C PHE A 121 0.81 -9.65 -4.98
N ASN A 122 1.38 -8.66 -5.68
CA ASN A 122 0.76 -7.36 -5.94
C ASN A 122 0.55 -7.03 -7.44
N THR A 123 1.19 -7.78 -8.34
CA THR A 123 1.12 -7.54 -9.79
C THR A 123 -0.27 -7.88 -10.35
N ASN A 124 -0.75 -7.13 -11.33
CA ASN A 124 -2.02 -7.35 -12.02
C ASN A 124 -1.87 -7.21 -13.54
N PHE A 125 -2.95 -7.45 -14.31
CA PHE A 125 -2.92 -7.43 -15.78
C PHE A 125 -2.56 -6.06 -16.38
N LEU A 126 -2.80 -4.95 -15.68
CA LEU A 126 -2.67 -3.59 -16.22
C LEU A 126 -1.36 -2.89 -15.82
N ASP A 127 -0.47 -3.58 -15.08
CA ASP A 127 0.76 -2.96 -14.59
C ASP A 127 1.79 -2.66 -15.69
N ARG A 128 1.78 -3.43 -16.78
CA ARG A 128 2.73 -3.32 -17.90
C ARG A 128 2.16 -3.95 -19.16
N GLU A 129 2.73 -3.58 -20.29
CA GLU A 129 2.60 -4.34 -21.52
C GLU A 129 3.04 -5.79 -21.32
N ARG A 130 2.35 -6.73 -21.94
CA ARG A 130 2.54 -8.17 -21.74
C ARG A 130 3.29 -8.79 -22.90
N SER A 131 4.29 -9.60 -22.57
CA SER A 131 4.99 -10.46 -23.51
C SER A 131 4.77 -11.92 -23.11
N LEU A 132 4.37 -12.75 -24.05
CA LEU A 132 4.12 -14.18 -23.82
C LEU A 132 5.32 -14.87 -23.17
N ILE A 133 6.54 -14.56 -23.61
CA ILE A 133 7.78 -15.14 -23.08
C ILE A 133 7.95 -14.78 -21.60
N ILE A 134 7.67 -13.51 -21.25
CA ILE A 134 7.76 -13.04 -19.86
C ILE A 134 6.70 -13.71 -18.98
N GLU A 135 5.49 -13.89 -19.48
CA GLU A 135 4.41 -14.55 -18.73
C GLU A 135 4.71 -16.05 -18.50
N LEU A 136 5.26 -16.74 -19.49
CA LEU A 136 5.72 -18.13 -19.36
C LEU A 136 6.87 -18.23 -18.34
N ALA A 137 7.85 -17.31 -18.41
CA ALA A 137 8.92 -17.25 -17.41
C ALA A 137 8.38 -17.04 -15.98
N LYS A 138 7.43 -16.13 -15.80
CA LYS A 138 6.76 -15.91 -14.49
C LYS A 138 6.09 -17.18 -13.97
N THR A 139 5.39 -17.91 -14.85
CA THR A 139 4.74 -19.19 -14.49
C THR A 139 5.77 -20.18 -13.95
N PHE A 140 6.94 -20.28 -14.60
CA PHE A 140 8.03 -21.14 -14.13
C PHE A 140 8.55 -20.71 -12.76
N PHE A 141 8.81 -19.39 -12.53
CA PHE A 141 9.28 -18.88 -11.25
C PHE A 141 8.26 -19.02 -10.11
N LEU A 142 6.99 -19.24 -10.41
CA LEU A 142 5.94 -19.46 -9.42
C LEU A 142 5.78 -20.93 -9.00
N LEU A 143 6.46 -21.88 -9.63
CA LEU A 143 6.34 -23.32 -9.34
C LEU A 143 6.59 -23.70 -7.88
N PRO A 144 7.61 -23.15 -7.16
CA PRO A 144 7.90 -23.53 -5.80
C PRO A 144 6.82 -23.15 -4.79
N TYR A 145 5.99 -22.16 -5.11
CA TYR A 145 5.01 -21.62 -4.16
C TYR A 145 3.74 -22.47 -4.09
N LYS A 146 3.24 -22.73 -2.88
CA LYS A 146 2.00 -23.47 -2.62
C LYS A 146 0.75 -22.60 -2.61
N GLY A 147 0.90 -21.32 -2.26
CA GLY A 147 -0.20 -20.38 -2.14
C GLY A 147 0.26 -18.95 -2.26
N ALA A 148 -0.70 -18.04 -2.43
CA ALA A 148 -0.45 -16.62 -2.61
C ALA A 148 -1.36 -15.74 -1.76
N LEU A 149 -0.75 -14.76 -1.11
CA LEU A 149 -1.40 -13.66 -0.41
C LEU A 149 -1.39 -12.46 -1.33
N CYS A 150 -2.56 -12.10 -1.87
CA CYS A 150 -2.67 -11.06 -2.89
C CYS A 150 -3.06 -9.70 -2.32
N SER A 151 -2.71 -8.64 -3.05
CA SER A 151 -3.07 -7.27 -2.72
C SER A 151 -4.57 -7.00 -2.93
N GLY A 152 -5.17 -7.62 -3.95
CA GLY A 152 -6.55 -7.41 -4.34
C GLY A 152 -7.07 -8.46 -5.33
N PRO A 153 -8.35 -8.38 -5.72
CA PRO A 153 -8.98 -9.29 -6.68
C PRO A 153 -8.26 -9.38 -8.02
N SER A 154 -7.79 -8.26 -8.58
CA SER A 154 -7.03 -8.25 -9.85
C SER A 154 -5.71 -9.01 -9.74
N ALA A 155 -4.98 -8.84 -8.64
CA ALA A 155 -3.75 -9.59 -8.40
C ALA A 155 -4.04 -11.09 -8.23
N ALA A 156 -5.13 -11.45 -7.54
CA ALA A 156 -5.56 -12.81 -7.38
C ALA A 156 -5.98 -13.46 -8.71
N ALA A 157 -6.67 -12.73 -9.58
CA ALA A 157 -7.02 -13.19 -10.93
C ALA A 157 -5.76 -13.41 -11.77
N TYR A 158 -4.81 -12.47 -11.71
CA TYR A 158 -3.59 -12.56 -12.50
C TYR A 158 -2.69 -13.74 -12.07
N ILE A 159 -2.47 -13.96 -10.78
CA ILE A 159 -1.65 -15.10 -10.34
C ILE A 159 -2.32 -16.45 -10.66
N LYS A 160 -3.66 -16.51 -10.65
CA LYS A 160 -4.40 -17.69 -11.12
C LYS A 160 -4.19 -17.94 -12.61
N PHE A 161 -4.14 -16.88 -13.42
CA PHE A 161 -3.78 -16.95 -14.84
C PHE A 161 -2.36 -17.51 -15.02
N LEU A 162 -1.40 -17.10 -14.20
CA LEU A 162 -0.01 -17.59 -14.17
C LEU A 162 0.15 -19.03 -13.60
N GLY A 163 -0.90 -19.80 -13.47
CA GLY A 163 -0.83 -21.22 -13.09
C GLY A 163 -1.28 -21.57 -11.67
N PHE A 164 -1.76 -20.60 -10.88
CA PHE A 164 -2.27 -20.85 -9.52
C PHE A 164 -3.75 -21.32 -9.48
N LYS A 165 -4.30 -21.84 -10.57
CA LYS A 165 -5.72 -22.25 -10.65
C LYS A 165 -6.15 -23.21 -9.55
N LYS A 166 -5.28 -24.18 -9.20
CA LYS A 166 -5.52 -25.22 -8.17
C LYS A 166 -4.88 -24.86 -6.82
N LYS A 167 -4.10 -23.80 -6.71
CA LYS A 167 -3.40 -23.39 -5.49
C LYS A 167 -4.27 -22.43 -4.67
N LYS A 168 -4.01 -22.35 -3.37
CA LYS A 168 -4.72 -21.43 -2.48
C LYS A 168 -4.29 -19.99 -2.70
N VAL A 169 -5.26 -19.12 -2.92
CA VAL A 169 -5.04 -17.70 -3.20
C VAL A 169 -6.02 -16.88 -2.37
N THR A 170 -5.54 -15.85 -1.68
CA THR A 170 -6.40 -14.86 -1.02
C THR A 170 -6.66 -13.69 -1.95
N ASN A 171 -7.86 -13.13 -1.89
CA ASN A 171 -8.22 -11.96 -2.72
C ASN A 171 -7.75 -10.63 -2.10
N TYR A 172 -7.29 -10.64 -0.85
CA TYR A 172 -6.82 -9.46 -0.11
C TYR A 172 -6.02 -9.89 1.12
N GLY A 173 -5.32 -8.94 1.75
CA GLY A 173 -4.56 -9.13 2.99
C GLY A 173 -3.11 -8.65 2.90
N PHE A 174 -2.59 -8.41 1.69
CA PHE A 174 -1.22 -7.92 1.53
C PHE A 174 -1.07 -6.46 1.98
N ASN A 175 -1.86 -5.54 1.43
CA ASN A 175 -1.76 -4.11 1.70
C ASN A 175 -2.66 -3.69 2.86
N THR A 176 -2.11 -3.72 4.07
CA THR A 176 -2.81 -3.43 5.32
C THR A 176 -1.96 -2.54 6.22
N ILE A 177 -2.60 -1.81 7.11
CA ILE A 177 -1.97 -0.90 8.06
C ILE A 177 -2.37 -1.23 9.51
N ASN A 178 -1.55 -0.80 10.45
CA ASN A 178 -1.90 -0.86 11.86
C ASN A 178 -2.67 0.39 12.28
N HIS A 179 -3.97 0.25 12.53
CA HIS A 179 -4.82 1.37 12.98
C HIS A 179 -4.39 1.99 14.29
N LEU A 180 -3.64 1.26 15.13
CA LEU A 180 -3.13 1.77 16.41
C LEU A 180 -2.11 2.88 16.23
N ARG A 181 -1.45 2.98 15.07
CA ARG A 181 -0.52 4.08 14.76
C ARG A 181 -1.20 5.46 14.79
N PHE A 182 -2.52 5.50 14.62
CA PHE A 182 -3.31 6.71 14.53
C PHE A 182 -4.16 6.97 15.78
N LYS A 183 -3.98 6.20 16.87
CA LYS A 183 -4.80 6.36 18.09
C LYS A 183 -4.62 7.74 18.73
N ASP A 184 -3.40 8.24 18.75
CA ASP A 184 -3.09 9.52 19.39
C ASP A 184 -3.55 10.72 18.54
N SER A 185 -3.79 10.54 17.24
CA SER A 185 -4.36 11.57 16.37
C SER A 185 -5.88 11.72 16.52
N ASN A 186 -6.56 10.76 17.14
CA ASN A 186 -8.02 10.81 17.37
C ASN A 186 -8.46 11.82 18.45
N HIS A 187 -7.56 12.51 19.15
CA HIS A 187 -7.92 13.48 20.18
C HIS A 187 -8.56 14.78 19.66
N GLN A 188 -8.70 14.95 18.35
CA GLN A 188 -9.37 16.11 17.73
C GLN A 188 -10.45 15.72 16.72
N VAL A 189 -11.30 14.73 17.07
CA VAL A 189 -12.47 14.33 16.23
C VAL A 189 -13.48 15.47 16.03
N ASN A 190 -13.33 16.60 16.73
CA ASN A 190 -14.17 17.79 16.61
C ASN A 190 -13.62 18.88 15.67
N ALA A 191 -12.53 18.64 14.95
CA ALA A 191 -12.09 19.59 13.92
C ALA A 191 -13.12 19.59 12.77
N GLU A 192 -13.62 20.76 12.43
CA GLU A 192 -14.48 20.92 11.24
C GLU A 192 -13.74 20.38 10.03
N LYS A 193 -14.33 19.36 9.39
CA LYS A 193 -13.80 18.74 8.18
C LYS A 193 -14.04 19.66 7.01
N ASN A 194 -13.12 20.55 6.72
CA ASN A 194 -13.36 21.69 5.84
C ASN A 194 -12.35 21.88 4.70
N TYR A 195 -11.58 20.84 4.33
CA TYR A 195 -10.69 20.89 3.18
C TYR A 195 -10.59 19.53 2.49
N PHE A 196 -10.22 19.53 1.21
CA PHE A 196 -9.79 18.35 0.50
C PHE A 196 -8.29 18.09 0.73
N LEU A 197 -7.89 16.83 0.72
CA LEU A 197 -6.52 16.45 0.96
C LEU A 197 -6.00 15.52 -0.14
N PHE A 198 -4.78 15.75 -0.59
CA PHE A 198 -3.98 14.78 -1.34
C PHE A 198 -2.72 14.45 -0.52
N VAL A 199 -2.35 13.16 -0.47
CA VAL A 199 -1.10 12.71 0.13
C VAL A 199 -0.41 11.73 -0.81
N GLY A 200 0.81 12.05 -1.22
CA GLY A 200 1.58 11.15 -2.07
C GLY A 200 2.78 11.81 -2.73
N ARG A 201 3.57 10.99 -3.46
CA ARG A 201 4.69 11.51 -4.23
C ARG A 201 4.19 12.43 -5.35
N MET A 202 4.86 13.55 -5.55
CA MET A 202 4.53 14.52 -6.60
C MET A 202 5.19 14.11 -7.93
N ASP A 203 4.58 13.13 -8.61
CA ASP A 203 5.01 12.65 -9.93
C ASP A 203 3.83 12.63 -10.92
N SER A 204 4.12 12.53 -12.23
CA SER A 204 3.11 12.60 -13.30
C SER A 204 2.02 11.54 -13.19
N LYS A 205 2.31 10.37 -12.60
CA LYS A 205 1.33 9.28 -12.42
C LYS A 205 0.21 9.63 -11.45
N LYS A 206 0.44 10.63 -10.58
CA LYS A 206 -0.55 11.09 -9.61
C LYS A 206 -1.61 12.01 -10.19
N ASN A 207 -1.43 12.47 -11.45
CA ASN A 207 -2.41 13.25 -12.20
C ASN A 207 -2.83 14.58 -11.53
N ILE A 208 -1.90 15.20 -10.81
CA ILE A 208 -2.19 16.44 -10.05
C ILE A 208 -2.45 17.63 -10.97
N ILE A 209 -1.81 17.70 -12.14
CA ILE A 209 -2.11 18.73 -13.16
C ILE A 209 -3.60 18.71 -13.51
N PHE A 210 -4.14 17.53 -13.82
CA PHE A 210 -5.56 17.37 -14.08
C PHE A 210 -6.40 17.81 -12.88
N LEU A 211 -6.04 17.36 -11.66
CA LEU A 211 -6.82 17.67 -10.45
C LEU A 211 -6.81 19.18 -10.12
N LEU A 212 -5.71 19.90 -10.37
CA LEU A 212 -5.66 21.38 -10.19
C LEU A 212 -6.60 22.09 -11.16
N ASN A 213 -6.67 21.67 -12.43
CA ASN A 213 -7.63 22.21 -13.38
C ASN A 213 -9.09 21.92 -12.97
N VAL A 214 -9.37 20.69 -12.54
CA VAL A 214 -10.68 20.31 -11.98
C VAL A 214 -11.02 21.18 -10.76
N TYR A 215 -10.06 21.41 -9.88
CA TYR A 215 -10.24 22.20 -8.69
C TYR A 215 -10.52 23.68 -9.01
N ALA A 216 -9.88 24.24 -10.04
CA ALA A 216 -10.18 25.58 -10.53
C ALA A 216 -11.67 25.71 -10.95
N GLU A 217 -12.17 24.76 -11.75
CA GLU A 217 -13.57 24.74 -12.18
C GLU A 217 -14.54 24.54 -11.00
N TYR A 218 -14.16 23.66 -10.03
CA TYR A 218 -14.91 23.48 -8.80
C TYR A 218 -15.01 24.80 -8.00
N CYS A 219 -13.90 25.55 -7.87
CA CYS A 219 -13.88 26.86 -7.21
C CYS A 219 -14.74 27.87 -7.95
N ASN A 220 -14.66 27.96 -9.28
CA ASN A 220 -15.49 28.84 -10.09
C ASN A 220 -16.98 28.55 -9.89
N LYS A 221 -17.35 27.27 -9.78
CA LYS A 221 -18.74 26.84 -9.62
C LYS A 221 -19.31 27.12 -8.24
N LEU A 222 -18.54 26.88 -7.17
CA LEU A 222 -19.01 26.98 -5.80
C LEU A 222 -18.70 28.34 -5.12
N GLY A 223 -17.77 29.11 -5.67
CA GLY A 223 -17.37 30.39 -5.12
C GLY A 223 -16.93 30.26 -3.66
N LYS A 224 -17.59 31.02 -2.77
CA LYS A 224 -17.27 31.04 -1.33
C LYS A 224 -17.54 29.72 -0.60
N LEU A 225 -18.28 28.80 -1.19
CA LEU A 225 -18.55 27.47 -0.63
C LEU A 225 -17.45 26.46 -0.97
N ALA A 226 -16.54 26.79 -1.88
CA ALA A 226 -15.44 25.91 -2.26
C ALA A 226 -14.52 25.68 -1.07
N LEU A 227 -14.22 24.39 -0.81
CA LEU A 227 -13.31 24.00 0.27
C LEU A 227 -11.85 24.15 -0.17
N PRO A 228 -10.93 24.54 0.73
CA PRO A 228 -9.49 24.55 0.46
C PRO A 228 -8.98 23.17 0.04
N PHE A 229 -7.82 23.16 -0.62
CA PHE A 229 -7.16 21.93 -1.05
C PHE A 229 -5.72 21.87 -0.55
N HIS A 230 -5.41 20.88 0.28
CA HIS A 230 -4.09 20.64 0.83
C HIS A 230 -3.40 19.50 0.08
N LEU A 231 -2.13 19.70 -0.28
CA LEU A 231 -1.29 18.70 -0.92
C LEU A 231 -0.05 18.42 -0.06
N ILE A 232 0.10 17.16 0.35
CA ILE A 232 1.22 16.68 1.16
C ILE A 232 2.07 15.73 0.33
N GLY A 233 3.36 16.00 0.28
CA GLY A 233 4.35 15.18 -0.39
C GLY A 233 5.38 16.00 -1.13
N ASP A 234 6.30 15.30 -1.77
CA ASP A 234 7.40 15.86 -2.56
C ASP A 234 7.63 15.00 -3.80
N GLY A 235 8.35 15.53 -4.76
CA GLY A 235 8.68 14.81 -5.99
C GLY A 235 9.05 15.71 -7.14
N PRO A 236 9.42 15.13 -8.30
CA PRO A 236 9.98 15.87 -9.43
C PRO A 236 9.02 16.90 -10.03
N GLU A 237 7.71 16.74 -9.85
CA GLU A 237 6.69 17.62 -10.42
C GLU A 237 6.21 18.72 -9.46
N LEU A 238 6.69 18.78 -8.23
CA LEU A 238 6.18 19.71 -7.20
C LEU A 238 6.21 21.17 -7.65
N GLU A 239 7.32 21.62 -8.22
CA GLU A 239 7.46 23.02 -8.66
C GLU A 239 6.55 23.33 -9.86
N ASN A 240 6.35 22.37 -10.78
CA ASN A 240 5.39 22.50 -11.87
C ASN A 240 3.96 22.65 -11.35
N TYR A 241 3.59 21.90 -10.29
CA TYR A 241 2.27 21.99 -9.68
C TYR A 241 2.04 23.32 -8.97
N LYS A 242 3.05 23.83 -8.24
CA LYS A 242 2.99 25.17 -7.61
C LYS A 242 2.81 26.27 -8.66
N LYS A 243 3.59 26.21 -9.74
CA LYS A 243 3.47 27.18 -10.85
C LYS A 243 2.07 27.14 -11.47
N LEU A 244 1.55 25.95 -11.78
CA LEU A 244 0.21 25.81 -12.33
C LEU A 244 -0.87 26.36 -11.38
N ALA A 245 -0.76 26.15 -10.08
CA ALA A 245 -1.69 26.69 -9.10
C ALA A 245 -1.66 28.22 -9.06
N GLN A 246 -0.49 28.84 -9.25
CA GLN A 246 -0.32 30.30 -9.40
C GLN A 246 -0.92 30.79 -10.72
N ASP A 247 -0.63 30.14 -11.84
CA ASP A 247 -1.14 30.48 -13.17
C ASP A 247 -2.68 30.41 -13.24
N LEU A 248 -3.29 29.52 -12.44
CA LEU A 248 -4.75 29.37 -12.28
C LEU A 248 -5.35 30.22 -11.15
N ASP A 249 -4.59 31.09 -10.50
CA ASP A 249 -5.01 31.96 -9.39
C ASP A 249 -5.67 31.19 -8.21
N LEU A 250 -5.14 30.01 -7.88
CA LEU A 250 -5.69 29.11 -6.85
C LEU A 250 -5.16 29.46 -5.46
N HIS A 251 -5.64 30.53 -4.84
CA HIS A 251 -5.18 30.99 -3.51
C HIS A 251 -5.54 30.04 -2.36
N SER A 252 -6.47 29.11 -2.55
CA SER A 252 -6.90 28.12 -1.56
C SER A 252 -6.22 26.75 -1.70
N VAL A 253 -5.14 26.67 -2.49
CA VAL A 253 -4.30 25.46 -2.62
C VAL A 253 -3.04 25.62 -1.78
N PHE A 254 -2.76 24.63 -0.91
CA PHE A 254 -1.65 24.67 0.04
C PHE A 254 -0.73 23.46 -0.16
N PHE A 255 0.54 23.71 -0.44
CA PHE A 255 1.58 22.69 -0.58
C PHE A 255 2.39 22.59 0.71
N ALA A 256 2.24 21.51 1.47
CA ALA A 256 2.87 21.33 2.77
C ALA A 256 4.23 20.58 2.72
N GLY A 257 4.68 20.18 1.52
CA GLY A 257 5.89 19.38 1.39
C GLY A 257 5.76 18.01 2.06
N THR A 258 6.89 17.38 2.37
CA THR A 258 6.91 16.09 3.07
C THR A 258 6.59 16.27 4.55
N GLN A 259 5.75 15.40 5.09
CA GLN A 259 5.30 15.43 6.48
C GLN A 259 5.57 14.09 7.17
N SER A 260 5.63 14.10 8.50
CA SER A 260 5.70 12.87 9.31
C SER A 260 4.36 12.12 9.30
N ASP A 261 4.37 10.81 9.60
CA ASP A 261 3.16 10.00 9.70
C ASP A 261 2.13 10.59 10.67
N ILE A 262 2.59 11.19 11.78
CA ILE A 262 1.73 11.83 12.79
C ILE A 262 1.06 13.08 12.19
N ALA A 263 1.82 13.91 11.47
CA ALA A 263 1.30 15.10 10.81
C ALA A 263 0.30 14.73 9.69
N ILE A 264 0.63 13.71 8.88
CA ILE A 264 -0.27 13.18 7.86
C ILE A 264 -1.58 12.68 8.49
N ALA A 265 -1.50 11.95 9.60
CA ALA A 265 -2.69 11.47 10.31
C ALA A 265 -3.55 12.61 10.85
N LYS A 266 -2.94 13.68 11.35
CA LYS A 266 -3.64 14.89 11.79
C LYS A 266 -4.36 15.57 10.62
N GLU A 267 -3.66 15.80 9.51
CA GLU A 267 -4.25 16.37 8.30
C GLU A 267 -5.38 15.48 7.74
N LEU A 268 -5.19 14.16 7.66
CA LEU A 268 -6.26 13.26 7.27
C LEU A 268 -7.48 13.39 8.17
N SER A 269 -7.30 13.45 9.50
CA SER A 269 -8.42 13.55 10.44
C SER A 269 -9.27 14.82 10.25
N GLY A 270 -8.67 15.92 9.78
CA GLY A 270 -9.33 17.19 9.48
C GLY A 270 -9.88 17.28 8.04
N ALA A 271 -9.57 16.31 7.18
CA ALA A 271 -9.98 16.37 5.80
C ALA A 271 -11.47 16.00 5.60
N ARG A 272 -12.15 16.72 4.72
CA ARG A 272 -13.50 16.40 4.24
C ARG A 272 -13.49 15.13 3.40
N ALA A 273 -12.52 15.01 2.51
CA ALA A 273 -12.23 13.81 1.75
C ALA A 273 -10.76 13.78 1.29
N LEU A 274 -10.24 12.56 1.10
CA LEU A 274 -8.96 12.33 0.43
C LEU A 274 -9.18 12.19 -1.07
N LEU A 275 -8.40 12.91 -1.90
CA LEU A 275 -8.46 12.87 -3.36
C LEU A 275 -7.26 12.11 -3.92
N ILE A 276 -7.48 11.06 -4.72
CA ILE A 276 -6.40 10.28 -5.37
C ILE A 276 -6.73 10.11 -6.86
N PRO A 277 -6.37 11.07 -7.73
CA PRO A 277 -6.71 11.07 -9.15
C PRO A 277 -5.77 10.23 -10.02
N SER A 278 -4.89 9.43 -9.42
CA SER A 278 -3.79 8.73 -10.08
C SER A 278 -4.25 8.00 -11.35
N ILE A 279 -3.49 8.19 -12.44
CA ILE A 279 -3.64 7.40 -13.68
C ILE A 279 -3.03 6.01 -13.56
N TYR A 280 -2.16 5.82 -12.57
CA TYR A 280 -1.61 4.53 -12.17
C TYR A 280 -1.26 4.53 -10.68
N GLU A 281 -1.84 3.59 -9.94
CA GLU A 281 -1.56 3.39 -8.53
C GLU A 281 -1.61 1.89 -8.19
N GLU A 282 -0.46 1.31 -7.83
CA GLU A 282 -0.36 -0.12 -7.51
C GLU A 282 -1.27 -0.52 -6.35
N TRP A 283 -1.48 0.39 -5.40
CA TRP A 283 -2.42 0.20 -4.31
C TRP A 283 -3.03 1.53 -3.84
N GLY A 284 -2.19 2.45 -3.33
CA GLY A 284 -2.60 3.66 -2.63
C GLY A 284 -2.83 3.41 -1.14
N ILE A 285 -1.74 3.13 -0.41
CA ILE A 285 -1.82 2.81 1.04
C ILE A 285 -2.49 3.92 1.86
N VAL A 286 -2.40 5.16 1.42
CA VAL A 286 -3.07 6.31 2.03
C VAL A 286 -4.60 6.16 2.07
N VAL A 287 -5.18 5.37 1.17
CA VAL A 287 -6.62 5.01 1.21
C VAL A 287 -6.92 4.18 2.47
N ASN A 288 -6.02 3.27 2.86
CA ASN A 288 -6.17 2.53 4.12
C ASN A 288 -6.12 3.49 5.32
N GLU A 289 -5.22 4.47 5.27
CA GLU A 289 -5.04 5.49 6.32
C GLU A 289 -6.29 6.35 6.46
N ALA A 290 -6.83 6.86 5.35
CA ALA A 290 -8.06 7.63 5.32
C ALA A 290 -9.24 6.84 5.92
N ILE A 291 -9.45 5.59 5.48
CA ILE A 291 -10.50 4.71 6.01
C ILE A 291 -10.30 4.44 7.51
N SER A 292 -9.05 4.28 7.96
CA SER A 292 -8.71 4.10 9.37
C SER A 292 -9.16 5.28 10.24
N LEU A 293 -9.06 6.49 9.70
CA LEU A 293 -9.41 7.76 10.33
C LEU A 293 -10.84 8.21 10.03
N SER A 294 -11.64 7.34 9.42
CA SER A 294 -13.03 7.62 9.04
C SER A 294 -13.18 8.79 8.06
N VAL A 295 -12.24 8.91 7.11
CA VAL A 295 -12.23 9.90 6.05
C VAL A 295 -12.69 9.24 4.74
N PRO A 296 -13.75 9.76 4.09
CA PRO A 296 -14.17 9.31 2.78
C PRO A 296 -13.12 9.61 1.72
N VAL A 297 -13.16 8.87 0.62
CA VAL A 297 -12.20 9.04 -0.45
C VAL A 297 -12.87 9.32 -1.79
N ILE A 298 -12.27 10.16 -2.63
CA ILE A 298 -12.55 10.24 -4.06
C ILE A 298 -11.33 9.69 -4.76
N VAL A 299 -11.47 8.55 -5.40
CA VAL A 299 -10.34 7.84 -6.02
C VAL A 299 -10.59 7.58 -7.49
N SER A 300 -9.52 7.61 -8.27
CA SER A 300 -9.62 7.16 -9.65
C SER A 300 -9.86 5.64 -9.69
N GLU A 301 -10.50 5.17 -10.75
CA GLU A 301 -10.70 3.73 -10.98
C GLU A 301 -9.39 2.96 -11.21
N HIS A 302 -8.27 3.65 -11.37
CA HIS A 302 -6.93 3.07 -11.47
C HIS A 302 -6.21 2.91 -10.13
N VAL A 303 -6.80 3.37 -9.02
CA VAL A 303 -6.31 3.14 -7.66
C VAL A 303 -6.75 1.76 -7.19
N ARG A 304 -5.81 0.81 -7.03
CA ARG A 304 -6.15 -0.60 -6.77
C ARG A 304 -6.78 -0.87 -5.41
N ALA A 305 -6.54 -0.03 -4.41
CA ALA A 305 -7.22 -0.12 -3.12
C ALA A 305 -8.75 -0.14 -3.26
N ARG A 306 -9.31 0.51 -4.31
CA ARG A 306 -10.75 0.50 -4.59
C ARG A 306 -11.33 -0.91 -4.76
N GLU A 307 -10.57 -1.83 -5.28
CA GLU A 307 -11.07 -3.19 -5.55
C GLU A 307 -11.45 -3.95 -4.28
N ALA A 308 -10.79 -3.62 -3.17
CA ALA A 308 -10.97 -4.32 -1.90
C ALA A 308 -11.65 -3.45 -0.83
N ILE A 309 -11.25 -2.19 -0.67
CA ILE A 309 -11.61 -1.37 0.50
C ILE A 309 -12.39 -0.10 0.19
N VAL A 310 -12.68 0.22 -1.09
CA VAL A 310 -13.59 1.32 -1.45
C VAL A 310 -14.84 0.77 -2.14
N ARG A 311 -16.00 1.33 -1.80
CA ARG A 311 -17.28 1.03 -2.45
C ARG A 311 -17.99 2.32 -2.79
N GLN A 312 -18.37 2.42 -4.07
CA GLN A 312 -19.09 3.56 -4.62
C GLN A 312 -20.32 3.90 -3.76
N PHE A 313 -20.46 5.16 -3.38
CA PHE A 313 -21.54 5.72 -2.57
C PHE A 313 -21.67 5.14 -1.14
N VAL A 314 -20.72 4.31 -0.70
CA VAL A 314 -20.70 3.72 0.65
C VAL A 314 -19.65 4.37 1.53
N ASN A 315 -18.40 4.39 1.09
CA ASN A 315 -17.27 4.99 1.83
C ASN A 315 -16.37 5.87 0.96
N GLY A 316 -16.77 6.10 -0.28
CA GLY A 316 -16.06 6.96 -1.21
C GLY A 316 -16.74 7.02 -2.56
N LEU A 317 -16.14 7.78 -3.46
CA LEU A 317 -16.53 7.92 -4.85
C LEU A 317 -15.40 7.42 -5.74
N ILE A 318 -15.75 6.67 -6.78
CA ILE A 318 -14.81 6.11 -7.76
C ILE A 318 -15.11 6.81 -9.08
N VAL A 319 -14.10 7.46 -9.66
CA VAL A 319 -14.25 8.29 -10.86
C VAL A 319 -13.19 7.87 -11.87
N GLU A 320 -13.52 7.90 -13.16
CA GLU A 320 -12.53 7.71 -14.22
C GLU A 320 -11.48 8.83 -14.15
N PRO A 321 -10.15 8.55 -14.31
CA PRO A 321 -9.09 9.51 -14.00
C PRO A 321 -9.15 10.83 -14.76
N ASN A 322 -9.70 10.84 -15.99
CA ASN A 322 -9.77 12.03 -16.83
C ASN A 322 -11.20 12.59 -16.99
N ASN A 323 -12.17 12.07 -16.24
CA ASN A 323 -13.56 12.55 -16.25
C ASN A 323 -13.69 13.82 -15.40
N GLN A 324 -13.44 14.96 -15.99
CA GLN A 324 -13.48 16.28 -15.31
C GLN A 324 -14.83 16.53 -14.60
N GLU A 325 -15.94 16.33 -15.29
CA GLU A 325 -17.27 16.54 -14.70
C GLU A 325 -17.53 15.61 -13.50
N GLY A 326 -17.13 14.35 -13.61
CA GLY A 326 -17.25 13.37 -12.53
C GLY A 326 -16.49 13.78 -11.28
N TRP A 327 -15.27 14.31 -11.44
CA TRP A 327 -14.46 14.82 -10.33
C TRP A 327 -15.07 16.08 -9.71
N ILE A 328 -15.47 17.09 -10.54
CA ILE A 328 -16.14 18.31 -10.06
C ILE A 328 -17.40 17.94 -9.28
N LYS A 329 -18.25 17.08 -9.85
CA LYS A 329 -19.52 16.67 -9.21
C LYS A 329 -19.30 15.91 -7.91
N SER A 330 -18.25 15.09 -7.85
CA SER A 330 -17.87 14.36 -6.63
C SER A 330 -17.42 15.30 -5.52
N MET A 331 -16.62 16.30 -5.84
CA MET A 331 -16.19 17.32 -4.89
C MET A 331 -17.39 18.19 -4.46
N GLU A 332 -18.23 18.63 -5.40
CA GLU A 332 -19.43 19.42 -5.14
C GLU A 332 -20.35 18.71 -4.13
N ILE A 333 -20.78 17.49 -4.41
CA ILE A 333 -21.73 16.78 -3.55
C ILE A 333 -21.20 16.56 -2.14
N ILE A 334 -19.90 16.23 -2.00
CA ILE A 334 -19.26 16.09 -0.69
C ILE A 334 -19.20 17.42 0.06
N THR A 335 -19.08 18.54 -0.65
CA THR A 335 -19.03 19.88 -0.06
C THR A 335 -20.40 20.31 0.44
N ILE A 336 -21.46 20.19 -0.38
CA ILE A 336 -22.77 20.79 -0.13
C ILE A 336 -23.76 19.88 0.59
N ASP A 337 -23.60 18.55 0.49
CA ASP A 337 -24.51 17.57 1.12
C ASP A 337 -23.86 16.93 2.35
N ASP A 338 -24.07 17.54 3.51
CA ASP A 338 -23.58 17.01 4.80
C ASP A 338 -24.20 15.65 5.15
N GLY A 339 -25.42 15.39 4.74
CA GLY A 339 -26.10 14.12 4.97
C GLY A 339 -25.41 12.99 4.20
N PHE A 340 -25.09 13.23 2.94
CA PHE A 340 -24.34 12.31 2.10
C PHE A 340 -22.92 12.10 2.63
N HIS A 341 -22.20 13.19 2.97
CA HIS A 341 -20.88 13.09 3.56
C HIS A 341 -20.88 12.24 4.84
N LYS A 342 -21.83 12.46 5.77
CA LYS A 342 -21.97 11.65 7.00
C LYS A 342 -22.18 10.16 6.68
N LYS A 343 -22.99 9.82 5.68
CA LYS A 343 -23.18 8.42 5.24
C LYS A 343 -21.85 7.80 4.75
N LEU A 344 -21.04 8.54 3.98
CA LEU A 344 -19.74 8.07 3.54
C LEU A 344 -18.78 7.85 4.72
N VAL A 345 -18.74 8.76 5.69
CA VAL A 345 -17.97 8.65 6.94
C VAL A 345 -18.37 7.38 7.73
N GLU A 346 -19.65 7.13 7.90
CA GLU A 346 -20.15 5.90 8.56
C GLU A 346 -19.78 4.65 7.75
N GLY A 347 -19.85 4.74 6.43
CA GLY A 347 -19.45 3.68 5.52
C GLY A 347 -17.99 3.26 5.70
N THR A 348 -17.06 4.19 5.95
CA THR A 348 -15.64 3.87 6.17
C THR A 348 -15.44 2.91 7.34
N ARG A 349 -16.24 3.03 8.41
CA ARG A 349 -16.15 2.17 9.62
C ARG A 349 -16.33 0.69 9.30
N ARG A 350 -17.15 0.36 8.28
CA ARG A 350 -17.38 -1.03 7.85
C ARG A 350 -16.15 -1.65 7.22
N PHE A 351 -15.28 -0.84 6.62
CA PHE A 351 -14.05 -1.28 5.95
C PHE A 351 -12.79 -1.17 6.83
N LYS A 352 -12.88 -0.54 8.00
CA LYS A 352 -11.74 -0.36 8.91
C LYS A 352 -11.04 -1.68 9.24
N LYS A 353 -11.77 -2.72 9.64
CA LYS A 353 -11.18 -4.04 9.94
C LYS A 353 -10.57 -4.69 8.70
N LEU A 354 -11.18 -4.47 7.52
CA LEU A 354 -10.65 -5.03 6.28
C LEU A 354 -9.34 -4.33 5.87
N SER A 355 -9.23 -3.02 6.05
CA SER A 355 -8.02 -2.25 5.73
C SER A 355 -6.88 -2.46 6.73
N GLY A 356 -7.13 -3.08 7.88
CA GLY A 356 -6.18 -3.30 8.96
C GLY A 356 -5.38 -4.59 8.90
N VAL A 357 -4.34 -4.67 9.74
CA VAL A 357 -3.45 -5.85 9.85
C VAL A 357 -4.16 -7.13 10.28
N GLU A 358 -5.37 -7.03 10.81
CA GLU A 358 -6.21 -8.19 11.10
C GLU A 358 -6.55 -8.97 9.84
N SER A 359 -6.72 -8.30 8.71
CA SER A 359 -6.93 -8.94 7.41
C SER A 359 -5.68 -9.68 6.92
N PHE A 360 -4.49 -9.11 7.14
CA PHE A 360 -3.23 -9.81 6.88
C PHE A 360 -3.13 -11.09 7.70
N LYS A 361 -3.36 -11.00 9.02
CA LYS A 361 -3.33 -12.17 9.90
C LYS A 361 -4.29 -13.26 9.44
N LYS A 362 -5.55 -12.91 9.17
CA LYS A 362 -6.56 -13.87 8.67
C LYS A 362 -6.13 -14.55 7.37
N ALA A 363 -5.56 -13.78 6.44
CA ALA A 363 -5.08 -14.30 5.16
C ALA A 363 -3.90 -15.26 5.35
N VAL A 364 -2.96 -14.94 6.24
CA VAL A 364 -1.83 -15.81 6.59
C VAL A 364 -2.33 -17.09 7.26
N ASP A 365 -3.19 -16.99 8.28
CA ASP A 365 -3.77 -18.15 8.99
C ASP A 365 -4.50 -19.09 8.02
N TYR A 366 -5.32 -18.53 7.11
CA TYR A 366 -6.00 -19.30 6.06
C TYR A 366 -5.02 -20.05 5.15
N LEU A 367 -3.97 -19.36 4.67
CA LEU A 367 -2.98 -19.98 3.78
C LEU A 367 -2.18 -21.06 4.50
N VAL A 368 -1.70 -20.80 5.71
CA VAL A 368 -0.92 -21.76 6.51
C VAL A 368 -1.71 -23.04 6.74
N VAL A 369 -2.99 -22.94 7.11
CA VAL A 369 -3.85 -24.13 7.35
C VAL A 369 -4.13 -24.89 6.05
N ASN A 370 -4.35 -24.22 4.93
CA ASN A 370 -4.84 -24.85 3.69
C ASN A 370 -3.73 -25.24 2.69
N THR A 371 -2.44 -24.98 3.01
CA THR A 371 -1.30 -25.30 2.12
C THR A 371 -0.26 -26.22 2.76
N ASN A 372 -0.39 -26.52 4.03
CA ASN A 372 0.45 -27.51 4.75
C ASN A 372 0.26 -28.96 4.28
#